data_8f3189a1f8f238e8fcd7f4be36ee8737
#
_entry.id   8f3189a1f8f238e8fcd7f4be36ee8737
#
_cell.length_a   1.000
_cell.length_b   1.000
_cell.length_c   1.000
_cell.angle_alpha   90.00
_cell.angle_beta   90.00
_cell.angle_gamma   90.00
#
_symmetry.space_group_name_H-M   'P 1'
#
loop_
_entity.id
_entity.type
_entity.pdbx_description
1 polymer ?
#
loop_
_entity_poly.entity_id
_entity_poly.type
_entity_poly.pdbx_seq_one_letter_code
_entity_poly.pdbx_strand_id
1 'polypeptide(L)'
;MNILVIGNGFDLAHRLPTKYVDFLEMIQCFKSITNEPNIMKAGGLDNIEKPIYAFLDRFIFEECALRGEFNKLIEDNFWIEYFLQCPMYQKENWIDFESEISNVIQSIDFDMKNNNLKLDDGASIVSNFYLEKFFLKRLSAAELGFGQDLHVSTFREMRDVLYQDLNKLIRAFEIYLCEYVENIDHMKISKEINSLGIDHVLSFNYSHTYQKLYDKSKNIKYDYIHGESRLNNTIESNNMVLGIDEYLNKKS
;
A
#
# COMPACT_ATOMS: atom_id res chain seq x y z
N MET A 1 -22.06 10.70 25.97
CA MET A 1 -21.00 10.60 24.96
C MET A 1 -21.22 9.33 24.18
N ASN A 2 -21.52 9.47 22.90
CA ASN A 2 -21.73 8.34 21.98
C ASN A 2 -20.49 8.20 21.09
N ILE A 3 -19.88 7.02 21.11
CA ILE A 3 -18.67 6.70 20.34
C ILE A 3 -19.06 5.78 19.21
N LEU A 4 -18.65 6.13 17.98
CA LEU A 4 -18.76 5.26 16.80
C LEU A 4 -17.38 4.69 16.49
N VAL A 5 -17.29 3.38 16.33
CA VAL A 5 -16.08 2.69 15.90
C VAL A 5 -16.27 2.23 14.47
N ILE A 6 -15.35 2.61 13.59
CA ILE A 6 -15.41 2.27 12.16
C ILE A 6 -14.09 1.66 11.68
N GLY A 7 -14.20 0.78 10.71
CA GLY A 7 -13.07 0.15 10.01
C GLY A 7 -13.37 0.01 8.53
N ASN A 8 -12.50 -0.65 7.75
CA ASN A 8 -12.57 -0.69 6.30
C ASN A 8 -13.94 -1.15 5.74
N GLY A 9 -14.67 -2.00 6.46
CA GLY A 9 -16.04 -2.36 6.10
C GLY A 9 -16.99 -1.18 5.98
N PHE A 10 -16.74 -0.07 6.70
CA PHE A 10 -17.49 1.16 6.58
C PHE A 10 -17.31 1.80 5.20
N ASP A 11 -16.08 1.94 4.74
CA ASP A 11 -15.77 2.50 3.42
C ASP A 11 -16.31 1.63 2.29
N LEU A 12 -16.14 0.31 2.40
CA LEU A 12 -16.68 -0.66 1.45
C LEU A 12 -18.20 -0.62 1.35
N ALA A 13 -18.91 -0.41 2.48
CA ALA A 13 -20.37 -0.24 2.50
C ALA A 13 -20.82 1.02 1.75
N HIS A 14 -19.95 2.03 1.69
CA HIS A 14 -20.12 3.26 0.90
C HIS A 14 -19.64 3.13 -0.54
N ARG A 15 -19.23 1.90 -0.95
CA ARG A 15 -18.70 1.57 -2.29
C ARG A 15 -17.41 2.29 -2.65
N LEU A 16 -16.61 2.60 -1.64
CA LEU A 16 -15.30 3.18 -1.87
C LEU A 16 -14.27 2.08 -2.15
N PRO A 17 -13.41 2.26 -3.14
CA PRO A 17 -12.35 1.30 -3.48
C PRO A 17 -11.17 1.46 -2.51
N THR A 18 -11.35 0.97 -1.28
CA THR A 18 -10.34 1.08 -0.21
C THR A 18 -9.65 -0.23 0.11
N LYS A 19 -9.84 -1.25 -0.71
CA LYS A 19 -9.04 -2.47 -0.63
C LYS A 19 -7.64 -2.23 -1.19
N TYR A 20 -6.65 -2.92 -0.65
CA TYR A 20 -5.29 -2.87 -1.20
C TYR A 20 -5.21 -3.35 -2.65
N VAL A 21 -6.11 -4.27 -3.05
CA VAL A 21 -6.22 -4.71 -4.45
C VAL A 21 -6.63 -3.57 -5.37
N ASP A 22 -7.58 -2.72 -4.96
CA ASP A 22 -8.04 -1.58 -5.78
C ASP A 22 -6.89 -0.59 -6.02
N PHE A 23 -6.05 -0.38 -5.00
CA PHE A 23 -4.84 0.44 -5.12
C PHE A 23 -3.82 -0.16 -6.08
N LEU A 24 -3.56 -1.48 -6.02
CA LEU A 24 -2.63 -2.14 -6.93
C LEU A 24 -3.14 -2.13 -8.38
N GLU A 25 -4.44 -2.30 -8.59
CA GLU A 25 -5.06 -2.18 -9.91
C GLU A 25 -4.88 -0.77 -10.48
N MET A 26 -5.08 0.26 -9.65
CA MET A 26 -4.82 1.63 -10.07
C MET A 26 -3.36 1.85 -10.46
N ILE A 27 -2.40 1.31 -9.70
CA ILE A 27 -0.96 1.39 -10.06
C ILE A 27 -0.68 0.72 -11.41
N GLN A 28 -1.25 -0.46 -11.65
CA GLN A 28 -1.07 -1.16 -12.93
C GLN A 28 -1.62 -0.33 -14.10
N CYS A 29 -2.81 0.23 -13.93
CA CYS A 29 -3.41 1.12 -14.93
C CYS A 29 -2.54 2.36 -15.17
N PHE A 30 -2.08 3.01 -14.09
CA PHE A 30 -1.20 4.17 -14.20
C PHE A 30 0.09 3.85 -14.96
N LYS A 31 0.78 2.75 -14.60
CA LYS A 31 2.01 2.30 -15.29
C LYS A 31 1.75 1.98 -16.77
N SER A 32 0.64 1.32 -17.08
CA SER A 32 0.28 0.98 -18.46
C SER A 32 0.05 2.23 -19.32
N ILE A 33 -0.69 3.20 -18.80
CA ILE A 33 -1.01 4.45 -19.51
C ILE A 33 0.24 5.32 -19.68
N THR A 34 1.10 5.43 -18.67
CA THR A 34 2.31 6.24 -18.74
C THR A 34 3.34 5.65 -19.70
N ASN A 35 3.44 4.32 -19.80
CA ASN A 35 4.34 3.65 -20.72
C ASN A 35 3.83 3.67 -22.17
N GLU A 36 2.51 3.60 -22.38
CA GLU A 36 1.88 3.59 -23.68
C GLU A 36 0.67 4.56 -23.74
N PRO A 37 0.89 5.88 -23.83
CA PRO A 37 -0.19 6.88 -23.79
C PRO A 37 -1.27 6.72 -24.85
N ASN A 38 -0.99 6.00 -25.94
CA ASN A 38 -1.95 5.72 -27.00
C ASN A 38 -3.01 4.66 -26.64
N ILE A 39 -2.80 3.88 -25.58
CA ILE A 39 -3.78 2.86 -25.12
C ILE A 39 -5.09 3.52 -24.70
N MET A 40 -5.05 4.66 -24.00
CA MET A 40 -6.27 5.40 -23.64
C MET A 40 -7.07 5.86 -24.87
N LYS A 41 -6.37 6.32 -25.91
CA LYS A 41 -7.01 6.80 -27.15
C LYS A 41 -7.61 5.67 -28.00
N ALA A 42 -7.12 4.45 -27.82
CA ALA A 42 -7.53 3.29 -28.60
C ALA A 42 -8.69 2.47 -27.98
N GLY A 43 -9.30 2.94 -26.86
CA GLY A 43 -10.36 2.20 -26.18
C GLY A 43 -9.89 0.92 -25.48
N GLY A 44 -8.57 0.74 -25.32
CA GLY A 44 -7.98 -0.47 -24.74
C GLY A 44 -8.24 -0.70 -23.26
N LEU A 45 -9.00 0.21 -22.64
CA LEU A 45 -9.33 0.18 -21.22
C LEU A 45 -10.83 -0.07 -20.96
N ASP A 46 -11.56 -0.67 -21.91
CA ASP A 46 -13.01 -0.91 -21.82
C ASP A 46 -13.47 -1.71 -20.58
N ASN A 47 -12.54 -2.30 -19.85
CA ASN A 47 -12.79 -3.09 -18.63
C ASN A 47 -12.53 -2.35 -17.32
N ILE A 48 -12.09 -1.09 -17.36
CA ILE A 48 -11.84 -0.32 -16.13
C ILE A 48 -13.08 0.50 -15.77
N GLU A 49 -13.46 0.51 -14.51
CA GLU A 49 -14.61 1.29 -14.04
C GLU A 49 -14.46 2.78 -14.35
N LYS A 50 -15.54 3.39 -14.82
CA LYS A 50 -15.56 4.79 -15.25
C LYS A 50 -14.94 5.82 -14.28
N PRO A 51 -15.11 5.71 -12.93
CA PRO A 51 -14.50 6.66 -11.99
C PRO A 51 -12.98 6.66 -12.01
N ILE A 52 -12.35 5.48 -12.15
CA ILE A 52 -10.88 5.38 -12.19
C ILE A 52 -10.31 6.00 -13.46
N TYR A 53 -11.04 5.92 -14.57
CA TYR A 53 -10.64 6.57 -15.83
C TYR A 53 -10.61 8.09 -15.72
N ALA A 54 -11.68 8.68 -15.23
CA ALA A 54 -11.75 10.13 -15.07
C ALA A 54 -10.65 10.64 -14.13
N PHE A 55 -10.34 9.86 -13.08
CA PHE A 55 -9.22 10.16 -12.20
C PHE A 55 -7.88 10.07 -12.92
N LEU A 56 -7.61 8.97 -13.61
CA LEU A 56 -6.33 8.75 -14.29
C LEU A 56 -6.12 9.74 -15.44
N ASP A 57 -7.17 10.10 -16.17
CA ASP A 57 -7.11 11.11 -17.21
C ASP A 57 -6.67 12.46 -16.63
N ARG A 58 -7.33 12.92 -15.58
CA ARG A 58 -6.95 14.15 -14.88
C ARG A 58 -5.55 14.04 -14.27
N PHE A 59 -5.25 12.97 -13.54
CA PHE A 59 -4.02 12.81 -12.79
C PHE A 59 -2.79 12.69 -13.70
N ILE A 60 -2.94 12.06 -14.88
CA ILE A 60 -1.83 11.82 -15.81
C ILE A 60 -1.66 12.97 -16.79
N PHE A 61 -2.75 13.52 -17.33
CA PHE A 61 -2.70 14.46 -18.46
C PHE A 61 -2.90 15.93 -18.06
N GLU A 62 -3.50 16.21 -16.91
CA GLU A 62 -3.51 17.56 -16.36
C GLU A 62 -2.22 17.82 -15.55
N GLU A 63 -1.89 19.10 -15.33
CA GLU A 63 -0.75 19.46 -14.47
C GLU A 63 -1.05 19.15 -13.00
N CYS A 64 -0.77 17.91 -12.60
CA CYS A 64 -0.84 17.48 -11.21
C CYS A 64 0.58 17.42 -10.61
N ALA A 65 0.87 18.27 -9.63
CA ALA A 65 2.18 18.29 -8.96
C ALA A 65 2.52 16.92 -8.32
N LEU A 66 1.50 16.20 -7.84
CA LEU A 66 1.67 14.90 -7.20
C LEU A 66 1.96 13.76 -8.19
N ARG A 67 1.68 13.92 -9.48
CA ARG A 67 1.99 12.89 -10.49
C ARG A 67 3.47 12.52 -10.49
N GLY A 68 4.34 13.53 -10.50
CA GLY A 68 5.78 13.32 -10.49
C GLY A 68 6.28 12.66 -9.20
N GLU A 69 5.69 13.05 -8.07
CA GLU A 69 5.94 12.40 -6.79
C GLU A 69 5.45 10.95 -6.83
N PHE A 70 4.20 10.71 -7.19
CA PHE A 70 3.59 9.39 -7.25
C PHE A 70 4.40 8.42 -8.14
N ASN A 71 4.80 8.87 -9.33
CA ASN A 71 5.62 8.05 -10.22
C ASN A 71 6.92 7.58 -9.55
N LYS A 72 7.65 8.49 -8.88
CA LYS A 72 8.88 8.15 -8.16
C LYS A 72 8.65 7.19 -6.98
N LEU A 73 7.50 7.27 -6.34
CA LEU A 73 7.16 6.40 -5.21
C LEU A 73 6.87 4.96 -5.65
N ILE A 74 6.30 4.78 -6.85
CA ILE A 74 5.93 3.47 -7.38
C ILE A 74 6.97 2.87 -8.32
N GLU A 75 7.93 3.67 -8.79
CA GLU A 75 9.03 3.21 -9.64
C GLU A 75 10.01 2.39 -8.81
N ASP A 76 10.37 1.20 -9.31
CA ASP A 76 11.28 0.27 -8.65
C ASP A 76 10.98 0.00 -7.16
N ASN A 77 9.74 0.13 -6.75
CA ASN A 77 9.31 -0.15 -5.38
C ASN A 77 9.18 -1.65 -5.17
N PHE A 78 9.99 -2.19 -4.24
CA PHE A 78 10.01 -3.62 -3.90
C PHE A 78 8.62 -4.16 -3.56
N TRP A 79 7.89 -3.50 -2.66
CA TRP A 79 6.61 -4.02 -2.15
C TRP A 79 5.53 -4.04 -3.22
N ILE A 80 5.49 -3.02 -4.08
CA ILE A 80 4.55 -3.00 -5.21
C ILE A 80 4.83 -4.16 -6.16
N GLU A 81 6.11 -4.38 -6.52
CA GLU A 81 6.48 -5.49 -7.39
C GLU A 81 6.21 -6.84 -6.73
N TYR A 82 6.49 -6.97 -5.43
CA TYR A 82 6.19 -8.17 -4.64
C TYR A 82 4.71 -8.50 -4.66
N PHE A 83 3.85 -7.55 -4.29
CA PHE A 83 2.40 -7.77 -4.23
C PHE A 83 1.80 -8.07 -5.60
N LEU A 84 2.24 -7.41 -6.66
CA LEU A 84 1.77 -7.68 -8.02
C LEU A 84 2.14 -9.08 -8.53
N GLN A 85 3.16 -9.71 -7.98
CA GLN A 85 3.58 -11.07 -8.32
C GLN A 85 3.11 -12.13 -7.32
N CYS A 86 2.52 -11.73 -6.19
CA CYS A 86 2.04 -12.67 -5.18
C CYS A 86 0.89 -13.54 -5.74
N PRO A 87 0.97 -14.88 -5.65
CA PRO A 87 -0.08 -15.76 -6.16
C PRO A 87 -1.44 -15.59 -5.48
N MET A 88 -1.47 -15.16 -4.22
CA MET A 88 -2.71 -14.90 -3.48
C MET A 88 -3.47 -13.72 -4.10
N TYR A 89 -2.77 -12.67 -4.52
CA TYR A 89 -3.35 -11.56 -5.25
C TYR A 89 -4.10 -12.01 -6.51
N GLN A 90 -3.49 -12.93 -7.26
CA GLN A 90 -4.05 -13.41 -8.52
C GLN A 90 -5.26 -14.34 -8.35
N LYS A 91 -5.40 -14.99 -7.18
CA LYS A 91 -6.45 -16.02 -6.96
C LYS A 91 -7.66 -15.53 -6.19
N GLU A 92 -7.48 -14.67 -5.20
CA GLU A 92 -8.52 -14.38 -4.21
C GLU A 92 -9.03 -12.93 -4.25
N ASN A 93 -8.45 -12.05 -5.07
CA ASN A 93 -8.73 -10.60 -5.10
C ASN A 93 -8.69 -9.96 -3.69
N TRP A 94 -7.94 -10.58 -2.78
CA TRP A 94 -7.74 -10.13 -1.42
C TRP A 94 -6.27 -10.21 -1.06
N ILE A 95 -5.68 -9.10 -0.70
CA ILE A 95 -4.33 -9.03 -0.12
C ILE A 95 -4.45 -8.30 1.19
N ASP A 96 -3.83 -8.86 2.21
CA ASP A 96 -3.55 -8.22 3.46
C ASP A 96 -2.07 -7.79 3.44
N PHE A 97 -1.82 -6.51 3.16
CA PHE A 97 -0.46 -5.98 3.11
C PHE A 97 0.27 -6.18 4.43
N GLU A 98 -0.43 -6.04 5.54
CA GLU A 98 0.13 -6.12 6.87
C GLU A 98 0.64 -7.53 7.18
N SER A 99 -0.18 -8.53 6.90
CA SER A 99 0.21 -9.94 7.06
C SER A 99 1.36 -10.31 6.12
N GLU A 100 1.33 -9.88 4.86
CA GLU A 100 2.39 -10.20 3.90
C GLU A 100 3.70 -9.50 4.24
N ILE A 101 3.68 -8.23 4.64
CA ILE A 101 4.87 -7.52 5.13
C ILE A 101 5.45 -8.24 6.35
N SER A 102 4.61 -8.64 7.29
CA SER A 102 5.03 -9.40 8.47
C SER A 102 5.69 -10.73 8.09
N ASN A 103 5.11 -11.48 7.15
CA ASN A 103 5.65 -12.75 6.65
C ASN A 103 7.04 -12.58 6.03
N VAL A 104 7.22 -11.55 5.21
CA VAL A 104 8.52 -11.21 4.60
C VAL A 104 9.56 -10.90 5.66
N ILE A 105 9.24 -10.04 6.65
CA ILE A 105 10.14 -9.66 7.73
C ILE A 105 10.51 -10.89 8.56
N GLN A 106 9.53 -11.74 8.91
CA GLN A 106 9.79 -12.96 9.69
C GLN A 106 10.66 -13.97 8.94
N SER A 107 10.49 -14.11 7.61
CA SER A 107 11.34 -14.99 6.82
C SER A 107 12.79 -14.52 6.80
N ILE A 108 13.04 -13.22 6.70
CA ILE A 108 14.39 -12.65 6.78
C ILE A 108 15.01 -12.90 8.17
N ASP A 109 14.25 -12.65 9.23
CA ASP A 109 14.72 -12.86 10.60
C ASP A 109 15.06 -14.35 10.87
N PHE A 110 14.24 -15.26 10.33
CA PHE A 110 14.49 -16.69 10.38
C PHE A 110 15.79 -17.08 9.66
N ASP A 111 15.99 -16.61 8.44
CA ASP A 111 17.17 -16.91 7.64
C ASP A 111 18.43 -16.34 8.28
N MET A 112 18.36 -15.13 8.85
CA MET A 112 19.46 -14.53 9.61
C MET A 112 19.85 -15.36 10.83
N LYS A 113 18.87 -15.83 11.62
CA LYS A 113 19.14 -16.62 12.85
C LYS A 113 19.71 -17.99 12.57
N ASN A 114 19.36 -18.59 11.44
CA ASN A 114 19.78 -19.95 11.12
C ASN A 114 21.04 -20.02 10.24
N ASN A 115 21.69 -18.90 9.93
CA ASN A 115 22.83 -18.84 9.00
C ASN A 115 22.55 -19.55 7.65
N ASN A 116 21.29 -19.57 7.21
CA ASN A 116 20.87 -20.22 5.97
C ASN A 116 21.29 -19.46 4.70
N LEU A 117 22.11 -18.47 4.86
CA LEU A 117 22.45 -17.45 3.86
C LEU A 117 23.75 -17.78 3.13
N LYS A 118 23.95 -19.07 2.87
CA LYS A 118 25.05 -19.52 2.04
C LYS A 118 24.58 -19.59 0.59
N LEU A 119 25.22 -18.79 -0.25
CA LEU A 119 25.19 -18.99 -1.70
C LEU A 119 26.08 -20.18 -2.06
N ASP A 120 25.61 -21.39 -1.79
CA ASP A 120 26.24 -22.59 -2.31
C ASP A 120 25.42 -23.11 -3.48
N ASP A 121 26.07 -23.26 -4.63
CA ASP A 121 25.69 -24.02 -5.84
C ASP A 121 24.17 -24.29 -6.04
N GLY A 122 23.35 -23.23 -6.07
CA GLY A 122 21.92 -23.32 -6.35
C GLY A 122 21.00 -23.35 -5.13
N ALA A 123 21.53 -23.11 -3.93
CA ALA A 123 20.69 -22.92 -2.74
C ALA A 123 20.03 -21.53 -2.73
N SER A 124 18.80 -21.47 -2.21
CA SER A 124 18.08 -20.22 -2.03
C SER A 124 18.77 -19.31 -1.02
N ILE A 125 18.92 -18.03 -1.36
CA ILE A 125 19.54 -17.02 -0.49
C ILE A 125 18.64 -16.71 0.71
N VAL A 126 17.33 -16.86 0.51
CA VAL A 126 16.28 -16.62 1.51
C VAL A 126 15.18 -17.66 1.36
N SER A 127 14.50 -17.97 2.45
CA SER A 127 13.41 -18.95 2.47
C SER A 127 12.21 -18.55 1.61
N ASN A 128 12.06 -17.25 1.30
CA ASN A 128 11.00 -16.74 0.48
C ASN A 128 11.48 -16.54 -0.96
N PHE A 129 10.98 -17.36 -1.89
CA PHE A 129 11.34 -17.34 -3.31
C PHE A 129 11.15 -15.98 -3.98
N TYR A 130 10.08 -15.25 -3.63
CA TYR A 130 9.81 -13.92 -4.20
C TYR A 130 10.81 -12.90 -3.73
N LEU A 131 11.17 -12.97 -2.45
CA LEU A 131 12.20 -12.13 -1.85
C LEU A 131 13.57 -12.37 -2.52
N GLU A 132 13.94 -13.62 -2.71
CA GLU A 132 15.17 -14.02 -3.41
C GLU A 132 15.22 -13.43 -4.83
N LYS A 133 14.15 -13.60 -5.60
CA LYS A 133 14.06 -13.07 -6.96
C LYS A 133 14.27 -11.56 -7.04
N PHE A 134 13.73 -10.81 -6.09
CA PHE A 134 13.88 -9.36 -6.04
C PHE A 134 15.28 -8.93 -5.63
N PHE A 135 15.89 -9.60 -4.68
CA PHE A 135 17.26 -9.28 -4.26
C PHE A 135 18.29 -9.60 -5.33
N LEU A 136 18.18 -10.75 -5.98
CA LEU A 136 19.04 -11.11 -7.11
C LEU A 136 18.99 -10.08 -8.24
N LYS A 137 17.85 -9.44 -8.45
CA LYS A 137 17.69 -8.40 -9.46
C LYS A 137 18.37 -7.08 -9.07
N ARG A 138 18.40 -6.75 -7.77
CA ARG A 138 18.87 -5.45 -7.25
C ARG A 138 20.32 -5.46 -6.77
N LEU A 139 20.79 -6.60 -6.24
CA LEU A 139 22.17 -6.75 -5.82
C LEU A 139 23.05 -7.09 -7.03
N SER A 140 24.16 -6.38 -7.20
CA SER A 140 25.13 -6.73 -8.21
C SER A 140 25.77 -8.08 -7.91
N ALA A 141 26.28 -8.77 -8.95
CA ALA A 141 27.00 -10.04 -8.75
C ALA A 141 28.23 -9.90 -7.83
N ALA A 142 28.79 -8.69 -7.71
CA ALA A 142 29.89 -8.38 -6.80
C ALA A 142 29.40 -8.26 -5.34
N GLU A 143 28.19 -7.76 -5.12
CA GLU A 143 27.58 -7.63 -3.80
C GLU A 143 27.05 -8.99 -3.31
N LEU A 144 26.66 -9.88 -4.22
CA LEU A 144 26.22 -11.23 -3.91
C LEU A 144 27.37 -12.16 -3.54
N GLY A 145 28.62 -11.76 -3.82
CA GLY A 145 29.82 -12.48 -3.40
C GLY A 145 29.80 -13.97 -3.72
N PHE A 146 29.75 -14.35 -5.01
CA PHE A 146 29.75 -15.76 -5.40
C PHE A 146 30.81 -16.54 -4.62
N GLY A 147 30.36 -17.46 -3.76
CA GLY A 147 31.23 -18.33 -2.95
C GLY A 147 31.66 -17.76 -1.59
N GLN A 148 31.05 -16.68 -1.10
CA GLN A 148 31.28 -16.15 0.25
C GLN A 148 29.97 -16.09 1.05
N ASP A 149 30.06 -16.21 2.38
CA ASP A 149 28.93 -15.99 3.26
C ASP A 149 28.39 -14.58 3.03
N LEU A 150 27.07 -14.44 2.89
CA LEU A 150 26.43 -13.13 2.79
C LEU A 150 26.77 -12.33 4.04
N HIS A 151 27.46 -11.21 3.86
CA HIS A 151 27.88 -10.39 4.99
C HIS A 151 26.68 -9.72 5.67
N VAL A 152 26.79 -9.51 6.98
CA VAL A 152 25.79 -8.75 7.78
C VAL A 152 25.51 -7.35 7.20
N SER A 153 26.44 -6.75 6.45
CA SER A 153 26.24 -5.51 5.70
C SER A 153 25.14 -5.64 4.65
N THR A 154 25.13 -6.71 3.86
CA THR A 154 24.12 -6.96 2.83
C THR A 154 22.71 -7.05 3.42
N PHE A 155 22.55 -7.64 4.61
CA PHE A 155 21.25 -7.65 5.29
C PHE A 155 20.79 -6.29 5.77
N ARG A 156 21.71 -5.46 6.25
CA ARG A 156 21.38 -4.09 6.63
C ARG A 156 20.92 -3.29 5.42
N GLU A 157 21.60 -3.44 4.31
CA GLU A 157 21.24 -2.81 3.05
C GLU A 157 19.86 -3.27 2.56
N MET A 158 19.61 -4.59 2.63
CA MET A 158 18.30 -5.17 2.32
C MET A 158 17.19 -4.58 3.19
N ARG A 159 17.40 -4.58 4.51
CA ARG A 159 16.45 -4.00 5.47
C ARG A 159 16.19 -2.53 5.16
N ASP A 160 17.23 -1.76 4.86
CA ASP A 160 17.13 -0.33 4.61
C ASP A 160 16.37 -0.06 3.30
N VAL A 161 16.58 -0.88 2.26
CA VAL A 161 15.78 -0.82 1.01
C VAL A 161 14.31 -1.15 1.28
N LEU A 162 14.03 -2.25 2.00
CA LEU A 162 12.67 -2.64 2.33
C LEU A 162 11.94 -1.56 3.13
N TYR A 163 12.63 -0.95 4.09
CA TYR A 163 12.07 0.12 4.90
C TYR A 163 11.79 1.38 4.09
N GLN A 164 12.73 1.79 3.24
CA GLN A 164 12.54 2.94 2.36
C GLN A 164 11.39 2.72 1.38
N ASP A 165 11.32 1.55 0.75
CA ASP A 165 10.28 1.22 -0.20
C ASP A 165 8.91 1.04 0.48
N LEU A 166 8.88 0.61 1.76
CA LEU A 166 7.65 0.60 2.54
C LEU A 166 7.11 2.01 2.79
N ASN A 167 7.98 2.93 3.17
CA ASN A 167 7.58 4.33 3.35
C ASN A 167 7.08 4.96 2.05
N LYS A 168 7.71 4.63 0.92
CA LYS A 168 7.23 5.04 -0.41
C LYS A 168 5.87 4.43 -0.73
N LEU A 169 5.66 3.14 -0.43
CA LEU A 169 4.37 2.47 -0.62
C LEU A 169 3.27 3.15 0.19
N ILE A 170 3.53 3.43 1.49
CA ILE A 170 2.57 4.11 2.38
C ILE A 170 2.21 5.48 1.80
N ARG A 171 3.20 6.26 1.36
CA ARG A 171 2.95 7.57 0.76
C ARG A 171 2.19 7.48 -0.57
N ALA A 172 2.49 6.51 -1.41
CA ALA A 172 1.74 6.29 -2.66
C ALA A 172 0.28 5.91 -2.37
N PHE A 173 0.05 5.08 -1.35
CA PHE A 173 -1.29 4.72 -0.91
C PHE A 173 -2.05 5.92 -0.32
N GLU A 174 -1.37 6.79 0.44
CA GLU A 174 -1.95 8.04 0.94
C GLU A 174 -2.41 8.96 -0.20
N ILE A 175 -1.58 9.15 -1.23
CA ILE A 175 -1.95 9.93 -2.42
C ILE A 175 -3.16 9.30 -3.12
N TYR A 176 -3.21 7.98 -3.25
CA TYR A 176 -4.36 7.27 -3.80
C TYR A 176 -5.65 7.55 -3.01
N LEU A 177 -5.59 7.47 -1.69
CA LEU A 177 -6.75 7.74 -0.84
C LEU A 177 -7.23 9.19 -0.99
N CYS A 178 -6.32 10.15 -0.91
CA CYS A 178 -6.65 11.58 -0.97
C CYS A 178 -7.13 12.02 -2.36
N GLU A 179 -6.44 11.59 -3.43
CA GLU A 179 -6.70 12.10 -4.78
C GLU A 179 -7.79 11.32 -5.51
N TYR A 180 -7.93 10.03 -5.24
CA TYR A 180 -8.93 9.21 -5.89
C TYR A 180 -10.12 8.88 -4.99
N VAL A 181 -9.88 8.16 -3.90
CA VAL A 181 -10.97 7.63 -3.06
C VAL A 181 -11.83 8.74 -2.47
N GLU A 182 -11.19 9.76 -1.91
CA GLU A 182 -11.92 10.87 -1.27
C GLU A 182 -12.60 11.82 -2.28
N ASN A 183 -12.26 11.75 -3.55
CA ASN A 183 -12.91 12.55 -4.60
C ASN A 183 -14.02 11.81 -5.35
N ILE A 184 -14.43 10.63 -4.91
CA ILE A 184 -15.58 9.92 -5.48
C ILE A 184 -16.88 10.58 -5.01
N ASP A 185 -17.67 11.11 -5.95
CA ASP A 185 -18.88 11.90 -5.65
C ASP A 185 -20.14 11.09 -5.36
N HIS A 186 -20.17 9.80 -5.70
CA HIS A 186 -21.40 8.99 -5.67
C HIS A 186 -21.52 8.09 -4.43
N MET A 187 -21.07 8.56 -3.30
CA MET A 187 -21.16 7.82 -2.04
C MET A 187 -22.61 7.74 -1.54
N LYS A 188 -23.05 6.53 -1.20
CA LYS A 188 -24.40 6.31 -0.68
C LYS A 188 -24.44 6.65 0.82
N ILE A 189 -25.18 7.69 1.18
CA ILE A 189 -25.41 8.05 2.59
C ILE A 189 -26.48 7.13 3.20
N SER A 190 -26.14 6.47 4.32
CA SER A 190 -27.12 5.73 5.13
C SER A 190 -27.92 6.69 5.99
N LYS A 191 -29.26 6.59 5.91
CA LYS A 191 -30.17 7.39 6.76
C LYS A 191 -30.04 7.01 8.22
N GLU A 192 -29.82 5.76 8.51
CA GLU A 192 -29.65 5.21 9.86
C GLU A 192 -28.41 5.80 10.51
N ILE A 193 -27.27 5.77 9.82
CA ILE A 193 -26.02 6.34 10.34
C ILE A 193 -26.15 7.86 10.49
N ASN A 194 -26.78 8.53 9.53
CA ASN A 194 -26.96 9.99 9.57
C ASN A 194 -27.88 10.47 10.71
N SER A 195 -28.69 9.56 11.27
CA SER A 195 -29.56 9.87 12.41
C SER A 195 -28.88 9.66 13.77
N LEU A 196 -27.67 9.10 13.80
CA LEU A 196 -26.93 8.86 15.04
C LEU A 196 -26.38 10.16 15.59
N GLY A 197 -26.63 10.42 16.87
CA GLY A 197 -26.01 11.54 17.60
C GLY A 197 -24.62 11.14 18.11
N ILE A 198 -23.61 11.22 17.25
CA ILE A 198 -22.23 10.81 17.55
C ILE A 198 -21.44 12.00 18.06
N ASP A 199 -20.74 11.80 19.18
CA ASP A 199 -19.84 12.79 19.77
C ASP A 199 -18.38 12.53 19.39
N HIS A 200 -18.04 11.26 19.13
CA HIS A 200 -16.65 10.83 18.90
C HIS A 200 -16.60 9.65 17.91
N VAL A 201 -15.67 9.70 16.97
CA VAL A 201 -15.38 8.60 16.03
C VAL A 201 -13.99 8.05 16.31
N LEU A 202 -13.91 6.74 16.53
CA LEU A 202 -12.69 5.98 16.57
C LEU A 202 -12.54 5.25 15.23
N SER A 203 -11.60 5.69 14.41
CA SER A 203 -11.41 5.19 13.05
C SER A 203 -10.17 4.30 12.94
N PHE A 204 -10.37 3.09 12.41
CA PHE A 204 -9.31 2.21 11.94
C PHE A 204 -9.04 2.38 10.45
N ASN A 205 -9.79 3.29 9.77
CA ASN A 205 -9.57 3.66 8.37
C ASN A 205 -8.62 4.86 8.30
N TYR A 206 -7.91 4.95 7.22
CA TYR A 206 -7.07 6.11 6.90
C TYR A 206 -7.87 7.26 6.26
N SER A 207 -9.06 6.94 5.69
CA SER A 207 -9.93 7.86 4.96
C SER A 207 -10.82 8.67 5.89
N HIS A 208 -11.30 9.83 5.41
CA HIS A 208 -12.19 10.73 6.13
C HIS A 208 -13.67 10.53 5.77
N THR A 209 -14.06 9.33 5.37
CA THR A 209 -15.41 9.02 4.84
C THR A 209 -16.53 9.46 5.79
N TYR A 210 -16.44 9.13 7.08
CA TYR A 210 -17.46 9.53 8.04
C TYR A 210 -17.52 11.05 8.19
N GLN A 211 -16.37 11.69 8.33
CA GLN A 211 -16.28 13.15 8.48
C GLN A 211 -16.89 13.88 7.29
N LYS A 212 -16.61 13.38 6.09
CA LYS A 212 -17.09 13.96 4.83
C LYS A 212 -18.59 13.82 4.64
N LEU A 213 -19.14 12.64 4.97
CA LEU A 213 -20.53 12.30 4.69
C LEU A 213 -21.52 12.67 5.79
N TYR A 214 -21.10 12.59 7.05
CA TYR A 214 -21.99 12.62 8.20
C TYR A 214 -21.71 13.76 9.19
N ASP A 215 -20.50 14.30 9.28
CA ASP A 215 -20.19 15.40 10.18
C ASP A 215 -20.46 16.77 9.54
N LYS A 216 -21.74 17.11 9.45
CA LYS A 216 -22.17 18.42 8.94
C LYS A 216 -21.85 19.56 9.89
N SER A 217 -21.77 19.31 11.18
CA SER A 217 -21.56 20.30 12.23
C SER A 217 -20.08 20.61 12.46
N LYS A 218 -19.18 19.74 12.02
CA LYS A 218 -17.74 19.78 12.27
C LYS A 218 -17.38 19.85 13.77
N ASN A 219 -18.21 19.26 14.63
CA ASN A 219 -18.03 19.25 16.06
C ASN A 219 -17.67 17.87 16.62
N ILE A 220 -17.64 16.84 15.78
CA ILE A 220 -17.30 15.48 16.18
C ILE A 220 -15.80 15.38 16.36
N LYS A 221 -15.35 14.68 17.42
CA LYS A 221 -13.95 14.36 17.63
C LYS A 221 -13.57 13.10 16.87
N TYR A 222 -12.33 13.07 16.36
CA TYR A 222 -11.81 11.93 15.61
C TYR A 222 -10.50 11.46 16.19
N ASP A 223 -10.39 10.15 16.37
CA ASP A 223 -9.12 9.47 16.63
C ASP A 223 -8.88 8.43 15.50
N TYR A 224 -7.81 8.61 14.75
CA TYR A 224 -7.38 7.71 13.69
C TYR A 224 -6.28 6.80 14.23
N ILE A 225 -6.63 5.55 14.54
CA ILE A 225 -5.76 4.60 15.26
C ILE A 225 -4.51 4.23 14.46
N HIS A 226 -4.65 4.07 13.16
CA HIS A 226 -3.55 3.75 12.24
C HIS A 226 -3.01 4.97 11.50
N GLY A 227 -3.34 6.18 11.95
CA GLY A 227 -3.07 7.42 11.22
C GLY A 227 -4.16 7.75 10.21
N GLU A 228 -4.02 8.86 9.55
CA GLU A 228 -4.97 9.39 8.56
C GLU A 228 -4.26 9.85 7.29
N SER A 229 -4.94 9.75 6.15
CA SER A 229 -4.41 10.22 4.87
C SER A 229 -4.46 11.75 4.80
N ARG A 230 -3.34 12.39 4.43
CA ARG A 230 -3.24 13.84 4.28
C ARG A 230 -2.46 14.20 3.02
N LEU A 231 -3.06 15.01 2.17
CA LEU A 231 -2.46 15.38 0.88
C LEU A 231 -1.10 16.09 1.04
N ASN A 232 -0.98 16.95 2.06
CA ASN A 232 0.19 17.78 2.29
C ASN A 232 1.33 17.08 3.04
N ASN A 233 1.21 15.78 3.29
CA ASN A 233 2.30 15.02 3.89
C ASN A 233 3.44 14.79 2.90
N THR A 234 4.62 14.48 3.46
CA THR A 234 5.77 13.90 2.76
C THR A 234 6.00 12.49 3.27
N ILE A 235 6.99 11.79 2.73
CA ILE A 235 7.39 10.47 3.25
C ILE A 235 7.73 10.55 4.75
N GLU A 236 8.39 11.62 5.18
CA GLU A 236 8.85 11.79 6.56
C GLU A 236 7.74 12.24 7.53
N SER A 237 6.73 12.96 7.04
CA SER A 237 5.64 13.49 7.86
C SER A 237 4.38 12.62 7.86
N ASN A 238 4.37 11.55 7.07
CA ASN A 238 3.26 10.61 7.01
C ASN A 238 3.09 9.89 8.36
N ASN A 239 1.87 9.85 8.87
CA ASN A 239 1.54 9.18 10.13
C ASN A 239 0.73 7.89 9.94
N MET A 240 0.50 7.49 8.68
CA MET A 240 -0.17 6.22 8.39
C MET A 240 0.77 5.06 8.73
N VAL A 241 0.26 4.08 9.44
CA VAL A 241 0.98 2.87 9.81
C VAL A 241 0.24 1.69 9.17
N LEU A 242 0.90 1.02 8.22
CA LEU A 242 0.46 -0.31 7.82
C LEU A 242 0.78 -1.23 8.99
N GLY A 243 -0.26 -1.68 9.72
CA GLY A 243 -0.12 -2.40 10.97
C GLY A 243 0.74 -3.65 10.79
N ILE A 244 1.81 -3.74 11.54
CA ILE A 244 2.53 -4.99 11.71
C ILE A 244 1.82 -5.70 12.85
N ASP A 245 1.18 -6.82 12.56
CA ASP A 245 0.56 -7.65 13.57
C ASP A 245 1.62 -8.03 14.62
N GLU A 246 1.39 -7.68 15.88
CA GLU A 246 2.35 -7.85 16.98
C GLU A 246 2.59 -9.35 17.31
N TYR A 247 3.21 -10.10 16.41
CA TYR A 247 3.76 -11.40 16.74
C TYR A 247 5.17 -11.33 17.37
N LEU A 248 5.63 -10.13 17.73
CA LEU A 248 6.98 -9.92 18.25
C LEU A 248 7.23 -10.47 19.66
N ASN A 249 6.26 -11.04 20.37
CA ASN A 249 6.48 -11.56 21.72
C ASN A 249 5.59 -12.74 22.11
N LYS A 250 5.71 -13.88 21.46
CA LYS A 250 5.55 -15.12 22.19
C LYS A 250 6.95 -15.61 22.57
N LYS A 251 7.47 -15.13 23.70
CA LYS A 251 8.53 -15.82 24.42
C LYS A 251 8.02 -17.20 24.77
N SER A 252 8.53 -18.22 24.08
CA SER A 252 8.57 -19.60 24.55
C SER A 252 9.52 -19.71 25.73
#